data_bf2e737fac36f83f5ba4b53a902cfa05
#
_entry.id   bf2e737fac36f83f5ba4b53a902cfa05
#
_cell.length_a   1.000
_cell.length_b   1.000
_cell.length_c   1.000
_cell.angle_alpha   90.00
_cell.angle_beta   90.00
_cell.angle_gamma   90.00
#
_symmetry.space_group_name_H-M   'P 1'
#
loop_
_entity.id
_entity.type
_entity.pdbx_description
1 polymer ?
#
loop_
_entity_poly.entity_id
_entity_poly.type
_entity_poly.pdbx_seq_one_letter_code
_entity_poly.pdbx_strand_id
1 'polypeptide(L)'
;MRTLIFGKGYLGTSFAASPLFRGSLLSGVDITDKAKVREEIQRYRPQVVINCAGKTNLEWCRDNKMEALEVNVAGPLFILHVCAELDLPMVHMSSGCIYEGKGAGGRGFSEKDTPDPKCFYSKSKALADELLTQAQYSKLLILRLRQPFSGASNPRNLITKVLSYQKLITSPNSMTYVPDLISATAFLLKDNQRGIFNVCNEGFISPYEIAVIAKKLFKLSQKYTPISKGELDILNAKNNREHRVDTLLNIKKLLATGFKMAKVKKRVKDALKTLSRSLP
;
A
#
# COMPACT_ATOMS: atom_id res chain seq x y z
N MET A 1 -1.28 9.32 -20.57
CA MET A 1 0.06 8.68 -20.39
C MET A 1 -0.12 7.18 -20.53
N ARG A 2 0.56 6.54 -21.50
CA ARG A 2 0.47 5.09 -21.71
C ARG A 2 1.21 4.37 -20.59
N THR A 3 0.46 3.67 -19.74
CA THR A 3 0.97 3.09 -18.50
C THR A 3 0.88 1.57 -18.54
N LEU A 4 1.95 0.89 -18.17
CA LEU A 4 1.96 -0.56 -17.93
C LEU A 4 1.91 -0.81 -16.42
N ILE A 5 0.94 -1.61 -15.98
CA ILE A 5 0.74 -1.92 -14.56
C ILE A 5 0.95 -3.42 -14.35
N PHE A 6 1.95 -3.79 -13.57
CA PHE A 6 2.14 -5.17 -13.12
C PHE A 6 1.36 -5.43 -11.83
N GLY A 7 0.71 -6.60 -11.75
CA GLY A 7 -0.01 -7.07 -10.57
C GLY A 7 -1.52 -6.81 -10.62
N LYS A 8 -2.28 -7.86 -10.90
CA LYS A 8 -3.77 -7.88 -10.99
C LYS A 8 -4.46 -7.92 -9.61
N GLY A 9 -3.80 -7.44 -8.56
CA GLY A 9 -4.36 -7.34 -7.21
C GLY A 9 -5.21 -6.09 -7.02
N TYR A 10 -5.61 -5.85 -5.76
CA TYR A 10 -6.47 -4.73 -5.38
C TYR A 10 -5.98 -3.36 -5.87
N LEU A 11 -4.68 -3.06 -5.71
CA LEU A 11 -4.14 -1.78 -6.17
C LEU A 11 -4.07 -1.71 -7.70
N GLY A 12 -3.49 -2.71 -8.36
CA GLY A 12 -3.33 -2.67 -9.82
C GLY A 12 -4.65 -2.56 -10.56
N THR A 13 -5.68 -3.30 -10.15
CA THR A 13 -7.04 -3.16 -10.72
C THR A 13 -7.63 -1.77 -10.45
N SER A 14 -7.37 -1.19 -9.26
CA SER A 14 -7.84 0.17 -8.94
C SER A 14 -7.14 1.24 -9.79
N PHE A 15 -5.84 1.11 -10.03
CA PHE A 15 -5.10 2.00 -10.94
C PHE A 15 -5.62 1.89 -12.37
N ALA A 16 -5.79 0.67 -12.89
CA ALA A 16 -6.27 0.43 -14.25
C ALA A 16 -7.70 0.95 -14.49
N ALA A 17 -8.55 0.88 -13.47
CA ALA A 17 -9.92 1.41 -13.52
C ALA A 17 -10.01 2.94 -13.38
N SER A 18 -8.92 3.62 -13.00
CA SER A 18 -8.93 5.06 -12.76
C SER A 18 -8.90 5.87 -14.05
N PRO A 19 -9.74 6.91 -14.20
CA PRO A 19 -9.66 7.84 -15.33
C PRO A 19 -8.30 8.51 -15.49
N LEU A 20 -7.52 8.68 -14.40
CA LEU A 20 -6.17 9.28 -14.44
C LEU A 20 -5.16 8.39 -15.19
N PHE A 21 -5.42 7.08 -15.25
CA PHE A 21 -4.60 6.09 -15.94
C PHE A 21 -5.38 5.38 -17.08
N ARG A 22 -6.34 6.11 -17.69
CA ARG A 22 -7.15 5.60 -18.81
C ARG A 22 -6.25 5.06 -19.93
N GLY A 23 -6.57 3.87 -20.44
CA GLY A 23 -5.80 3.20 -21.48
C GLY A 23 -4.52 2.52 -20.98
N SER A 24 -4.37 2.35 -19.66
CA SER A 24 -3.29 1.51 -19.11
C SER A 24 -3.49 0.04 -19.46
N LEU A 25 -2.38 -0.68 -19.63
CA LEU A 25 -2.37 -2.14 -19.71
C LEU A 25 -2.15 -2.72 -18.31
N LEU A 26 -3.11 -3.49 -17.81
CA LEU A 26 -2.95 -4.29 -16.60
C LEU A 26 -2.39 -5.66 -16.98
N SER A 27 -1.08 -5.83 -16.80
CA SER A 27 -0.37 -7.06 -17.17
C SER A 27 -0.66 -8.22 -16.23
N GLY A 28 -0.77 -9.41 -16.81
CA GLY A 28 -0.82 -10.68 -16.10
C GLY A 28 0.52 -11.42 -16.04
N VAL A 29 1.59 -10.81 -16.53
CA VAL A 29 2.92 -11.39 -16.53
C VAL A 29 3.40 -11.61 -15.09
N ASP A 30 3.98 -12.77 -14.83
CA ASP A 30 4.69 -13.05 -13.58
C ASP A 30 5.99 -12.23 -13.56
N ILE A 31 6.12 -11.35 -12.57
CA ILE A 31 7.27 -10.46 -12.47
C ILE A 31 8.56 -11.18 -12.05
N THR A 32 8.51 -12.45 -11.66
CA THR A 32 9.69 -13.28 -11.39
C THR A 32 10.33 -13.81 -12.66
N ASP A 33 9.61 -13.80 -13.79
CA ASP A 33 10.12 -14.13 -15.11
C ASP A 33 10.67 -12.88 -15.80
N LYS A 34 11.98 -12.66 -15.65
CA LYS A 34 12.69 -11.50 -16.20
C LYS A 34 12.52 -11.37 -17.72
N ALA A 35 12.50 -12.49 -18.46
CA ALA A 35 12.37 -12.49 -19.92
C ALA A 35 10.97 -11.99 -20.33
N LYS A 36 9.91 -12.51 -19.72
CA LYS A 36 8.54 -12.07 -19.98
C LYS A 36 8.29 -10.63 -19.54
N VAL A 37 8.89 -10.17 -18.43
CA VAL A 37 8.81 -8.76 -18.02
C VAL A 37 9.39 -7.86 -19.12
N ARG A 38 10.55 -8.20 -19.67
CA ARG A 38 11.20 -7.47 -20.76
C ARG A 38 10.33 -7.46 -22.01
N GLU A 39 9.89 -8.64 -22.46
CA GLU A 39 9.02 -8.78 -23.64
C GLU A 39 7.75 -7.92 -23.51
N GLU A 40 7.08 -7.96 -22.36
CA GLU A 40 5.86 -7.20 -22.13
C GLU A 40 6.09 -5.69 -22.18
N ILE A 41 7.18 -5.19 -21.57
CA ILE A 41 7.54 -3.77 -21.60
C ILE A 41 7.88 -3.33 -23.04
N GLN A 42 8.69 -4.11 -23.75
CA GLN A 42 9.08 -3.80 -25.14
C GLN A 42 7.89 -3.85 -26.10
N ARG A 43 7.00 -4.85 -25.95
CA ARG A 43 5.80 -5.00 -26.77
C ARG A 43 4.81 -3.85 -26.56
N TYR A 44 4.55 -3.48 -25.32
CA TYR A 44 3.58 -2.43 -25.00
C TYR A 44 4.13 -1.02 -25.19
N ARG A 45 5.45 -0.82 -25.06
CA ARG A 45 6.15 0.48 -25.15
C ARG A 45 5.50 1.54 -24.25
N PRO A 46 5.44 1.34 -22.93
CA PRO A 46 4.83 2.29 -22.01
C PRO A 46 5.65 3.58 -21.91
N GLN A 47 5.02 4.64 -21.39
CA GLN A 47 5.71 5.86 -20.94
C GLN A 47 6.05 5.82 -19.45
N VAL A 48 5.41 4.92 -18.70
CA VAL A 48 5.68 4.66 -17.29
C VAL A 48 5.28 3.23 -16.93
N VAL A 49 6.03 2.62 -16.04
CA VAL A 49 5.74 1.29 -15.47
C VAL A 49 5.36 1.45 -14.00
N ILE A 50 4.22 0.87 -13.59
CA ILE A 50 3.77 0.84 -12.20
C ILE A 50 3.78 -0.60 -11.70
N ASN A 51 4.58 -0.89 -10.68
CA ASN A 51 4.61 -2.19 -10.03
C ASN A 51 3.69 -2.22 -8.80
N CYS A 52 2.54 -2.86 -8.95
CA CYS A 52 1.60 -3.20 -7.88
C CYS A 52 1.65 -4.69 -7.50
N ALA A 53 2.51 -5.49 -8.15
CA ALA A 53 2.67 -6.90 -7.84
C ALA A 53 3.37 -7.09 -6.48
N GLY A 54 2.93 -8.11 -5.75
CA GLY A 54 3.54 -8.49 -4.48
C GLY A 54 2.69 -9.46 -3.69
N LYS A 55 3.34 -10.31 -2.92
CA LYS A 55 2.72 -11.20 -1.93
C LYS A 55 2.58 -10.42 -0.62
N THR A 56 1.35 -10.23 -0.15
CA THR A 56 1.03 -9.34 0.98
C THR A 56 0.36 -10.04 2.17
N ASN A 57 0.08 -11.35 2.06
CA ASN A 57 -0.39 -12.15 3.18
C ASN A 57 0.82 -12.49 4.07
N LEU A 58 0.76 -12.11 5.34
CA LEU A 58 1.91 -12.22 6.25
C LEU A 58 2.23 -13.67 6.57
N GLU A 59 1.20 -14.49 6.83
CA GLU A 59 1.33 -15.91 7.12
C GLU A 59 1.92 -16.64 5.91
N TRP A 60 1.38 -16.38 4.72
CA TRP A 60 1.90 -16.96 3.49
C TRP A 60 3.38 -16.61 3.27
N CYS A 61 3.76 -15.34 3.47
CA CYS A 61 5.17 -14.92 3.33
C CYS A 61 6.10 -15.58 4.36
N ARG A 62 5.61 -15.85 5.58
CA ARG A 62 6.35 -16.61 6.59
C ARG A 62 6.62 -18.05 6.14
N ASP A 63 5.58 -18.67 5.58
CA ASP A 63 5.59 -20.08 5.23
C ASP A 63 6.25 -20.34 3.87
N ASN A 64 6.29 -19.35 2.96
CA ASN A 64 6.85 -19.44 1.60
C ASN A 64 7.90 -18.33 1.38
N LYS A 65 9.01 -18.41 2.12
CA LYS A 65 10.01 -17.32 2.19
C LYS A 65 10.70 -17.06 0.86
N MET A 66 11.09 -18.13 0.14
CA MET A 66 11.81 -17.99 -1.13
C MET A 66 10.94 -17.34 -2.18
N GLU A 67 9.72 -17.83 -2.37
CA GLU A 67 8.77 -17.26 -3.33
C GLU A 67 8.38 -15.82 -2.94
N ALA A 68 8.33 -15.52 -1.64
CA ALA A 68 8.09 -14.16 -1.17
C ALA A 68 9.26 -13.23 -1.53
N LEU A 69 10.52 -13.69 -1.45
CA LEU A 69 11.69 -12.92 -1.91
C LEU A 69 11.70 -12.77 -3.42
N GLU A 70 11.41 -13.81 -4.18
CA GLU A 70 11.32 -13.74 -5.63
C GLU A 70 10.32 -12.67 -6.09
N VAL A 71 9.09 -12.71 -5.55
CA VAL A 71 8.04 -11.76 -5.95
C VAL A 71 8.23 -10.37 -5.36
N ASN A 72 8.60 -10.25 -4.07
CA ASN A 72 8.64 -8.96 -3.39
C ASN A 72 9.96 -8.21 -3.55
N VAL A 73 11.06 -8.91 -3.90
CA VAL A 73 12.41 -8.34 -4.03
C VAL A 73 12.94 -8.48 -5.45
N ALA A 74 13.13 -9.71 -5.94
CA ALA A 74 13.74 -9.93 -7.26
C ALA A 74 12.87 -9.39 -8.40
N GLY A 75 11.56 -9.63 -8.37
CA GLY A 75 10.63 -9.13 -9.39
C GLY A 75 10.68 -7.61 -9.58
N PRO A 76 10.58 -6.77 -8.52
CA PRO A 76 10.78 -5.32 -8.62
C PRO A 76 12.13 -4.92 -9.21
N LEU A 77 13.21 -5.63 -8.86
CA LEU A 77 14.55 -5.38 -9.43
C LEU A 77 14.62 -5.72 -10.92
N PHE A 78 13.95 -6.79 -11.37
CA PHE A 78 13.87 -7.12 -12.80
C PHE A 78 13.13 -6.04 -13.58
N ILE A 79 12.02 -5.53 -13.04
CA ILE A 79 11.29 -4.42 -13.66
C ILE A 79 12.17 -3.18 -13.72
N LEU A 80 12.87 -2.83 -12.62
CA LEU A 80 13.76 -1.67 -12.55
C LEU A 80 14.89 -1.78 -13.58
N HIS A 81 15.52 -2.95 -13.68
CA HIS A 81 16.58 -3.20 -14.65
C HIS A 81 16.12 -2.92 -16.09
N VAL A 82 14.96 -3.44 -16.49
CA VAL A 82 14.42 -3.20 -17.82
C VAL A 82 14.02 -1.73 -18.01
N CYS A 83 13.44 -1.10 -16.98
CA CYS A 83 13.09 0.32 -17.03
C CYS A 83 14.35 1.20 -17.20
N ALA A 84 15.44 0.87 -16.52
CA ALA A 84 16.71 1.59 -16.61
C ALA A 84 17.32 1.48 -18.00
N GLU A 85 17.36 0.29 -18.59
CA GLU A 85 17.87 0.08 -19.97
C GLU A 85 17.07 0.83 -21.04
N LEU A 86 15.72 0.96 -20.83
CA LEU A 86 14.81 1.62 -21.76
C LEU A 86 14.52 3.08 -21.38
N ASP A 87 15.20 3.61 -20.36
CA ASP A 87 15.06 4.97 -19.83
C ASP A 87 13.61 5.33 -19.41
N LEU A 88 12.87 4.35 -18.85
CA LEU A 88 11.45 4.47 -18.48
C LEU A 88 11.26 4.79 -17.00
N PRO A 89 10.39 5.75 -16.63
CA PRO A 89 9.99 5.96 -15.25
C PRO A 89 9.35 4.69 -14.64
N MET A 90 9.75 4.35 -13.41
CA MET A 90 9.17 3.26 -12.64
C MET A 90 8.57 3.78 -11.35
N VAL A 91 7.35 3.33 -11.03
CA VAL A 91 6.71 3.50 -9.71
C VAL A 91 6.61 2.13 -9.03
N HIS A 92 7.16 2.03 -7.82
CA HIS A 92 7.05 0.81 -6.99
C HIS A 92 6.15 1.03 -5.79
N MET A 93 5.13 0.16 -5.62
CA MET A 93 4.27 0.17 -4.44
C MET A 93 4.95 -0.58 -3.28
N SER A 94 5.44 0.18 -2.32
CA SER A 94 6.05 -0.30 -1.10
C SER A 94 5.06 -0.27 0.07
N SER A 95 5.53 -0.43 1.30
CA SER A 95 4.70 -0.55 2.49
C SER A 95 5.28 0.17 3.69
N GLY A 96 4.44 0.87 4.45
CA GLY A 96 4.79 1.38 5.77
C GLY A 96 4.89 0.31 6.86
N CYS A 97 4.57 -0.96 6.58
CA CYS A 97 4.79 -2.06 7.52
C CYS A 97 6.27 -2.31 7.86
N ILE A 98 7.19 -1.64 7.16
CA ILE A 98 8.62 -1.70 7.45
C ILE A 98 8.99 -0.99 8.76
N TYR A 99 8.05 -0.29 9.37
CA TYR A 99 8.18 0.38 10.65
C TYR A 99 7.17 -0.16 11.67
N GLU A 100 7.47 -0.03 12.96
CA GLU A 100 6.53 -0.23 14.05
C GLU A 100 6.52 0.95 15.01
N GLY A 101 5.31 1.40 15.41
CA GLY A 101 5.11 2.45 16.39
C GLY A 101 4.84 3.82 15.80
N LYS A 102 5.19 4.85 16.57
CA LYS A 102 4.75 6.24 16.32
C LYS A 102 5.83 7.15 15.73
N GLY A 103 7.06 6.62 15.53
CA GLY A 103 8.21 7.44 15.14
C GLY A 103 8.62 8.45 16.21
N ALA A 104 9.67 9.20 15.94
CA ALA A 104 10.22 10.18 16.88
C ALA A 104 9.19 11.26 17.26
N GLY A 105 8.97 11.46 18.57
CA GLY A 105 8.02 12.42 19.11
C GLY A 105 6.56 12.16 18.70
N GLY A 106 6.19 10.93 18.31
CA GLY A 106 4.83 10.56 17.96
C GLY A 106 4.33 11.14 16.63
N ARG A 107 5.22 11.67 15.79
CA ARG A 107 4.88 12.39 14.54
C ARG A 107 4.84 11.50 13.30
N GLY A 108 5.02 10.21 13.46
CA GLY A 108 5.14 9.25 12.37
C GLY A 108 6.55 9.15 11.80
N PHE A 109 6.87 8.01 11.18
CA PHE A 109 8.13 7.77 10.51
C PHE A 109 8.22 8.54 9.19
N SER A 110 9.32 9.22 8.98
CA SER A 110 9.67 9.87 7.72
C SER A 110 10.30 8.88 6.74
N GLU A 111 10.53 9.29 5.52
CA GLU A 111 11.22 8.49 4.50
C GLU A 111 12.70 8.23 4.83
N LYS A 112 13.29 9.04 5.73
CA LYS A 112 14.70 8.96 6.15
C LYS A 112 14.91 8.06 7.37
N ASP A 113 13.85 7.70 8.09
CA ASP A 113 13.97 6.85 9.27
C ASP A 113 14.38 5.42 8.87
N THR A 114 15.23 4.80 9.68
CA THR A 114 15.67 3.43 9.46
C THR A 114 14.52 2.45 9.62
N PRO A 115 14.25 1.57 8.65
CA PRO A 115 13.26 0.50 8.80
C PRO A 115 13.59 -0.46 9.94
N ASP A 116 12.54 -0.92 10.66
CA ASP A 116 12.61 -1.93 11.71
C ASP A 116 11.51 -3.01 11.50
N PRO A 117 11.64 -3.83 10.42
CA PRO A 117 10.61 -4.76 10.00
C PRO A 117 10.48 -5.96 10.94
N LYS A 118 9.25 -6.26 11.40
CA LYS A 118 8.97 -7.28 12.43
C LYS A 118 8.53 -8.65 11.89
N CYS A 119 8.06 -8.74 10.65
CA CYS A 119 7.64 -10.01 10.03
C CYS A 119 8.33 -10.20 8.68
N PHE A 120 8.26 -11.42 8.13
CA PHE A 120 8.97 -11.73 6.88
C PHE A 120 8.51 -10.88 5.70
N TYR A 121 7.21 -10.62 5.58
CA TYR A 121 6.67 -9.69 4.58
C TYR A 121 7.31 -8.31 4.68
N SER A 122 7.34 -7.71 5.88
CA SER A 122 7.91 -6.38 6.05
C SER A 122 9.42 -6.37 5.83
N LYS A 123 10.13 -7.46 6.16
CA LYS A 123 11.56 -7.63 5.82
C LYS A 123 11.78 -7.65 4.32
N SER A 124 10.97 -8.41 3.56
CA SER A 124 11.06 -8.44 2.10
C SER A 124 10.78 -7.07 1.46
N LYS A 125 9.83 -6.30 2.01
CA LYS A 125 9.53 -4.94 1.49
C LYS A 125 10.62 -3.93 1.84
N ALA A 126 11.21 -4.01 3.04
CA ALA A 126 12.34 -3.17 3.43
C ALA A 126 13.58 -3.45 2.57
N LEU A 127 13.89 -4.73 2.33
CA LEU A 127 15.00 -5.15 1.47
C LEU A 127 14.79 -4.68 0.01
N ALA A 128 13.57 -4.78 -0.51
CA ALA A 128 13.27 -4.27 -1.85
C ALA A 128 13.49 -2.75 -1.93
N ASP A 129 12.99 -1.97 -0.96
CA ASP A 129 13.18 -0.52 -0.91
C ASP A 129 14.67 -0.16 -0.87
N GLU A 130 15.46 -0.88 -0.07
CA GLU A 130 16.90 -0.69 0.05
C GLU A 130 17.61 -0.92 -1.29
N LEU A 131 17.44 -2.11 -1.88
CA LEU A 131 18.12 -2.49 -3.13
C LEU A 131 17.70 -1.61 -4.32
N LEU A 132 16.40 -1.29 -4.42
CA LEU A 132 15.89 -0.36 -5.44
C LEU A 132 16.50 1.04 -5.29
N THR A 133 16.71 1.50 -4.05
CA THR A 133 17.32 2.81 -3.78
C THR A 133 18.81 2.80 -4.09
N GLN A 134 19.52 1.71 -3.73
CA GLN A 134 20.94 1.54 -4.02
C GLN A 134 21.26 1.47 -5.53
N ALA A 135 20.30 1.07 -6.36
CA ALA A 135 20.44 1.09 -7.82
C ALA A 135 20.59 2.52 -8.40
N GLN A 136 20.33 3.57 -7.61
CA GLN A 136 20.50 5.00 -7.96
C GLN A 136 19.84 5.41 -9.28
N TYR A 137 18.76 4.73 -9.67
CA TYR A 137 18.03 5.05 -10.90
C TYR A 137 17.21 6.36 -10.73
N SER A 138 17.57 7.36 -11.52
CA SER A 138 17.02 8.72 -11.41
C SER A 138 15.53 8.85 -11.70
N LYS A 139 14.90 7.85 -12.38
CA LYS A 139 13.47 7.85 -12.73
C LYS A 139 12.63 6.88 -11.89
N LEU A 140 13.14 6.49 -10.69
CA LEU A 140 12.44 5.62 -9.76
C LEU A 140 11.63 6.44 -8.74
N LEU A 141 10.37 6.03 -8.52
CA LEU A 141 9.48 6.52 -7.48
C LEU A 141 9.00 5.35 -6.62
N ILE A 142 9.29 5.37 -5.32
CA ILE A 142 8.86 4.36 -4.35
C ILE A 142 7.77 4.97 -3.47
N LEU A 143 6.59 4.36 -3.41
CA LEU A 143 5.46 4.84 -2.64
C LEU A 143 5.18 3.89 -1.46
N ARG A 144 5.48 4.34 -0.25
CA ARG A 144 5.18 3.63 1.01
C ARG A 144 3.75 3.95 1.43
N LEU A 145 2.87 3.00 1.27
CA LEU A 145 1.47 3.12 1.68
C LEU A 145 1.17 2.27 2.92
N ARG A 146 0.05 2.54 3.59
CA ARG A 146 -0.35 1.80 4.79
C ARG A 146 -1.84 1.49 4.77
N GLN A 147 -2.20 0.23 5.05
CA GLN A 147 -3.59 -0.22 5.19
C GLN A 147 -4.53 0.38 4.12
N PRO A 148 -4.38 0.00 2.83
CA PRO A 148 -5.15 0.60 1.75
C PRO A 148 -6.64 0.30 1.88
N PHE A 149 -7.47 1.32 1.62
CA PHE A 149 -8.93 1.22 1.66
C PHE A 149 -9.60 2.04 0.57
N SER A 150 -10.84 1.68 0.23
CA SER A 150 -11.72 2.43 -0.66
C SER A 150 -13.18 2.16 -0.34
N GLY A 151 -14.10 2.74 -1.10
CA GLY A 151 -15.51 2.42 -1.03
C GLY A 151 -15.94 1.19 -1.85
N ALA A 152 -15.00 0.50 -2.50
CA ALA A 152 -15.31 -0.70 -3.27
C ALA A 152 -15.46 -1.93 -2.34
N SER A 153 -16.43 -2.79 -2.65
CA SER A 153 -16.54 -4.11 -2.01
C SER A 153 -15.42 -5.01 -2.54
N ASN A 154 -14.43 -5.29 -1.69
CA ASN A 154 -13.30 -6.15 -2.02
C ASN A 154 -12.77 -6.83 -0.75
N PRO A 155 -12.50 -8.14 -0.75
CA PRO A 155 -11.98 -8.86 0.43
C PRO A 155 -10.65 -8.32 0.96
N ARG A 156 -9.86 -7.66 0.12
CA ARG A 156 -8.58 -7.03 0.50
C ARG A 156 -8.74 -5.59 1.02
N ASN A 157 -9.93 -5.00 0.87
CA ASN A 157 -10.24 -3.68 1.38
C ASN A 157 -10.29 -3.68 2.91
N LEU A 158 -9.56 -2.76 3.54
CA LEU A 158 -9.54 -2.63 5.00
C LEU A 158 -10.94 -2.42 5.60
N ILE A 159 -11.77 -1.57 4.99
CA ILE A 159 -13.14 -1.30 5.48
C ILE A 159 -13.94 -2.59 5.55
N THR A 160 -13.94 -3.40 4.48
CA THR A 160 -14.65 -4.69 4.45
C THR A 160 -14.18 -5.62 5.58
N LYS A 161 -12.86 -5.70 5.81
CA LYS A 161 -12.28 -6.51 6.90
C LYS A 161 -12.68 -5.99 8.27
N VAL A 162 -12.59 -4.67 8.51
CA VAL A 162 -12.96 -4.07 9.80
C VAL A 162 -14.41 -4.37 10.15
N LEU A 163 -15.32 -4.27 9.17
CA LEU A 163 -16.74 -4.54 9.41
C LEU A 163 -17.06 -6.01 9.69
N SER A 164 -16.19 -6.96 9.28
CA SER A 164 -16.38 -8.40 9.54
C SER A 164 -15.85 -8.85 10.91
N TYR A 165 -15.04 -8.06 11.60
CA TYR A 165 -14.44 -8.45 12.88
C TYR A 165 -15.26 -7.94 14.06
N GLN A 166 -15.34 -8.74 15.14
CA GLN A 166 -15.96 -8.34 16.40
C GLN A 166 -14.98 -7.64 17.33
N LYS A 167 -13.71 -8.10 17.37
CA LYS A 167 -12.64 -7.51 18.20
C LYS A 167 -11.75 -6.62 17.34
N LEU A 168 -11.60 -5.37 17.70
CA LEU A 168 -10.88 -4.37 16.91
C LEU A 168 -9.92 -3.56 17.77
N ILE A 169 -8.70 -3.40 17.25
CA ILE A 169 -7.66 -2.64 17.97
C ILE A 169 -7.97 -1.15 18.04
N THR A 170 -7.63 -0.57 19.18
CA THR A 170 -7.77 0.87 19.44
C THR A 170 -6.54 1.68 19.06
N SER A 171 -5.42 1.02 18.78
CA SER A 171 -4.19 1.71 18.39
C SER A 171 -4.37 2.44 17.06
N PRO A 172 -3.99 3.72 16.98
CA PRO A 172 -4.06 4.49 15.75
C PRO A 172 -3.05 4.01 14.71
N ASN A 173 -3.43 4.06 13.45
CA ASN A 173 -2.60 3.72 12.31
C ASN A 173 -2.73 4.78 11.21
N SER A 174 -1.68 4.92 10.40
CA SER A 174 -1.79 5.57 9.10
C SER A 174 -2.59 4.69 8.16
N MET A 175 -3.38 5.31 7.29
CA MET A 175 -4.18 4.58 6.29
C MET A 175 -4.16 5.33 4.96
N THR A 176 -4.27 4.58 3.87
CA THR A 176 -4.19 5.10 2.52
C THR A 176 -5.51 4.88 1.78
N TYR A 177 -6.23 5.96 1.48
CA TYR A 177 -7.39 5.91 0.60
C TYR A 177 -6.92 5.71 -0.85
N VAL A 178 -7.30 4.61 -1.48
CA VAL A 178 -6.77 4.21 -2.80
C VAL A 178 -6.96 5.27 -3.88
N PRO A 179 -8.11 5.96 -4.00
CA PRO A 179 -8.24 7.06 -4.95
C PRO A 179 -7.27 8.23 -4.69
N ASP A 180 -6.96 8.54 -3.43
CA ASP A 180 -5.97 9.59 -3.11
C ASP A 180 -4.53 9.12 -3.43
N LEU A 181 -4.21 7.83 -3.23
CA LEU A 181 -2.94 7.25 -3.68
C LEU A 181 -2.76 7.38 -5.19
N ILE A 182 -3.80 7.05 -5.95
CA ILE A 182 -3.79 7.14 -7.41
C ILE A 182 -3.58 8.60 -7.86
N SER A 183 -4.28 9.54 -7.23
CA SER A 183 -4.14 10.97 -7.50
C SER A 183 -2.73 11.50 -7.15
N ALA A 184 -2.18 11.09 -5.99
CA ALA A 184 -0.83 11.43 -5.57
C ALA A 184 0.22 10.86 -6.55
N THR A 185 0.03 9.61 -7.00
CA THR A 185 0.92 8.98 -8.00
C THR A 185 0.94 9.77 -9.30
N ALA A 186 -0.23 10.11 -9.83
CA ALA A 186 -0.34 10.90 -11.06
C ALA A 186 0.30 12.30 -10.92
N PHE A 187 0.08 12.95 -9.77
CA PHE A 187 0.67 14.25 -9.46
C PHE A 187 2.20 14.17 -9.38
N LEU A 188 2.75 13.23 -8.62
CA LEU A 188 4.20 13.05 -8.46
C LEU A 188 4.89 12.72 -9.79
N LEU A 189 4.25 11.91 -10.64
CA LEU A 189 4.76 11.61 -11.98
C LEU A 189 4.76 12.85 -12.89
N LYS A 190 3.69 13.65 -12.87
CA LYS A 190 3.57 14.88 -13.66
C LYS A 190 4.61 15.93 -13.24
N ASP A 191 4.88 16.02 -11.93
CA ASP A 191 5.84 16.95 -11.33
C ASP A 191 7.28 16.38 -11.32
N ASN A 192 7.52 15.29 -12.05
CA ASN A 192 8.82 14.62 -12.14
C ASN A 192 9.47 14.31 -10.78
N GLN A 193 8.68 14.07 -9.74
CA GLN A 193 9.19 13.69 -8.42
C GLN A 193 9.78 12.27 -8.42
N ARG A 194 10.83 12.06 -7.63
CA ARG A 194 11.60 10.80 -7.58
C ARG A 194 11.99 10.45 -6.13
N GLY A 195 12.41 9.20 -5.96
CA GLY A 195 12.80 8.66 -4.67
C GLY A 195 11.60 8.17 -3.86
N ILE A 196 11.75 8.10 -2.54
CA ILE A 196 10.76 7.50 -1.64
C ILE A 196 9.78 8.57 -1.14
N PHE A 197 8.48 8.25 -1.13
CA PHE A 197 7.42 9.05 -0.53
C PHE A 197 6.51 8.18 0.34
N ASN A 198 6.22 8.63 1.54
CA ASN A 198 5.11 8.11 2.32
C ASN A 198 3.79 8.66 1.78
N VAL A 199 2.87 7.77 1.39
CA VAL A 199 1.59 8.18 0.81
C VAL A 199 0.45 7.59 1.65
N CYS A 200 -0.01 8.36 2.63
CA CYS A 200 -1.19 8.03 3.43
C CYS A 200 -2.01 9.31 3.67
N ASN A 201 -3.26 9.13 4.07
CA ASN A 201 -4.13 10.26 4.38
C ASN A 201 -3.67 10.98 5.64
N GLU A 202 -3.93 12.29 5.71
CA GLU A 202 -3.54 13.13 6.83
C GLU A 202 -4.23 12.70 8.12
N GLY A 203 -3.46 12.59 9.20
CA GLY A 203 -3.91 12.11 10.51
C GLY A 203 -3.92 10.59 10.62
N PHE A 204 -4.46 10.11 11.73
CA PHE A 204 -4.44 8.71 12.12
C PHE A 204 -5.84 8.28 12.58
N ILE A 205 -6.14 6.99 12.44
CA ILE A 205 -7.40 6.40 12.88
C ILE A 205 -7.19 4.92 13.25
N SER A 206 -7.92 4.43 14.24
CA SER A 206 -7.87 3.00 14.57
C SER A 206 -8.96 2.21 13.83
N PRO A 207 -8.77 0.90 13.64
CA PRO A 207 -9.83 0.00 13.16
C PRO A 207 -11.11 0.09 14.00
N TYR A 208 -10.99 0.23 15.33
CA TYR A 208 -12.14 0.40 16.21
C TYR A 208 -12.91 1.71 15.92
N GLU A 209 -12.20 2.84 15.74
CA GLU A 209 -12.84 4.10 15.38
C GLU A 209 -13.58 4.01 14.03
N ILE A 210 -13.04 3.28 13.05
CA ILE A 210 -13.72 3.04 11.76
C ILE A 210 -15.05 2.31 11.98
N ALA A 211 -15.04 1.24 12.78
CA ALA A 211 -16.25 0.48 13.10
C ALA A 211 -17.29 1.31 13.85
N VAL A 212 -16.85 2.18 14.78
CA VAL A 212 -17.75 3.12 15.48
C VAL A 212 -18.40 4.11 14.51
N ILE A 213 -17.61 4.65 13.57
CA ILE A 213 -18.15 5.55 12.52
C ILE A 213 -19.15 4.80 11.65
N ALA A 214 -18.83 3.58 11.21
CA ALA A 214 -19.72 2.76 10.39
C ALA A 214 -21.02 2.39 11.14
N LYS A 215 -20.89 1.98 12.40
CA LYS A 215 -22.06 1.67 13.26
C LYS A 215 -23.02 2.84 13.37
N LYS A 216 -22.49 4.04 13.59
CA LYS A 216 -23.31 5.27 13.65
C LYS A 216 -23.94 5.60 12.30
N LEU A 217 -23.17 5.47 11.20
CA LEU A 217 -23.63 5.85 9.86
C LEU A 217 -24.71 4.91 9.31
N PHE A 218 -24.58 3.60 9.59
CA PHE A 218 -25.48 2.56 9.05
C PHE A 218 -26.48 2.04 10.07
N LYS A 219 -26.49 2.58 11.31
CA LYS A 219 -27.34 2.12 12.42
C LYS A 219 -27.21 0.60 12.69
N LEU A 220 -25.97 0.08 12.60
CA LEU A 220 -25.71 -1.35 12.77
C LEU A 220 -25.99 -1.81 14.20
N SER A 221 -26.66 -2.95 14.36
CA SER A 221 -26.88 -3.60 15.66
C SER A 221 -25.61 -4.29 16.20
N GLN A 222 -24.65 -4.61 15.31
CA GLN A 222 -23.42 -5.32 15.67
C GLN A 222 -22.65 -4.61 16.78
N LYS A 223 -22.19 -5.41 17.77
CA LYS A 223 -21.31 -4.95 18.85
C LYS A 223 -19.85 -5.14 18.42
N TYR A 224 -19.06 -4.09 18.55
CA TYR A 224 -17.61 -4.12 18.37
C TYR A 224 -16.92 -3.99 19.72
N THR A 225 -15.99 -4.89 20.01
CA THR A 225 -15.23 -4.90 21.26
C THR A 225 -13.86 -4.28 21.02
N PRO A 226 -13.52 -3.17 21.71
CA PRO A 226 -12.18 -2.61 21.65
C PRO A 226 -11.19 -3.55 22.32
N ILE A 227 -10.03 -3.73 21.70
CA ILE A 227 -8.87 -4.45 22.27
C ILE A 227 -7.61 -3.62 22.11
N SER A 228 -6.67 -3.81 23.04
CA SER A 228 -5.33 -3.22 22.95
C SER A 228 -4.47 -3.95 21.93
N LYS A 229 -3.33 -3.34 21.56
CA LYS A 229 -2.33 -4.00 20.72
C LYS A 229 -1.77 -5.27 21.39
N GLY A 230 -1.49 -5.22 22.70
CA GLY A 230 -1.01 -6.38 23.45
C GLY A 230 -1.98 -7.55 23.44
N GLU A 231 -3.29 -7.29 23.64
CA GLU A 231 -4.32 -8.33 23.51
C GLU A 231 -4.38 -8.94 22.10
N LEU A 232 -4.23 -8.11 21.06
CA LEU A 232 -4.16 -8.63 19.70
C LEU A 232 -2.92 -9.52 19.49
N ASP A 233 -1.76 -9.13 20.04
CA ASP A 233 -0.53 -9.91 19.89
C ASP A 233 -0.64 -11.27 20.59
N ILE A 234 -1.25 -11.33 21.78
CA ILE A 234 -1.55 -12.59 22.47
C ILE A 234 -2.50 -13.46 21.62
N LEU A 235 -3.56 -12.86 21.06
CA LEU A 235 -4.49 -13.59 20.21
C LEU A 235 -3.83 -14.10 18.94
N ASN A 236 -2.95 -13.32 18.31
CA ASN A 236 -2.22 -13.72 17.11
C ASN A 236 -1.26 -14.87 17.42
N ALA A 237 -0.49 -14.78 18.51
CA ALA A 237 0.42 -15.84 18.93
C ALA A 237 -0.33 -17.15 19.20
N LYS A 238 -1.45 -17.09 19.94
CA LYS A 238 -2.29 -18.27 20.23
C LYS A 238 -2.84 -18.94 18.95
N ASN A 239 -3.11 -18.16 17.89
CA ASN A 239 -3.66 -18.65 16.64
C ASN A 239 -2.60 -18.82 15.53
N ASN A 240 -1.31 -18.87 15.88
CA ASN A 240 -0.18 -18.99 14.95
C ASN A 240 -0.22 -17.94 13.81
N ARG A 241 -0.63 -16.71 14.13
CA ARG A 241 -0.67 -15.58 13.20
C ARG A 241 0.57 -14.71 13.38
N GLU A 242 0.99 -14.10 12.28
CA GLU A 242 2.10 -13.15 12.27
C GLU A 242 1.79 -11.89 13.09
N HIS A 243 2.85 -11.27 13.61
CA HIS A 243 2.79 -9.98 14.26
C HIS A 243 2.24 -8.90 13.33
N ARG A 244 1.28 -8.13 13.81
CA ARG A 244 0.64 -7.02 13.08
C ARG A 244 1.14 -5.69 13.62
N VAL A 245 1.95 -4.98 12.88
CA VAL A 245 2.50 -3.69 13.32
C VAL A 245 1.45 -2.59 13.32
N ASP A 246 1.55 -1.68 14.28
CA ASP A 246 0.89 -0.37 14.26
C ASP A 246 1.92 0.66 13.81
N THR A 247 1.59 1.42 12.77
CA THR A 247 2.57 2.32 12.16
C THR A 247 1.95 3.67 11.86
N LEU A 248 2.61 4.73 12.30
CA LEU A 248 2.32 6.09 11.88
C LEU A 248 3.37 6.55 10.88
N LEU A 249 2.93 7.04 9.72
CA LEU A 249 3.79 7.61 8.68
C LEU A 249 3.67 9.12 8.63
N ASN A 250 4.80 9.79 8.51
CA ASN A 250 4.90 11.22 8.29
C ASN A 250 4.85 11.51 6.78
N ILE A 251 3.93 12.37 6.36
CA ILE A 251 3.72 12.70 4.93
C ILE A 251 4.20 14.13 4.59
N LYS A 252 5.00 14.76 5.46
CA LYS A 252 5.46 16.13 5.22
C LYS A 252 6.18 16.31 3.89
N LYS A 253 6.97 15.31 3.47
CA LYS A 253 7.63 15.31 2.17
C LYS A 253 6.62 15.40 1.02
N LEU A 254 5.55 14.61 1.06
CA LEU A 254 4.48 14.65 0.06
C LEU A 254 3.77 16.02 0.07
N LEU A 255 3.43 16.54 1.24
CA LEU A 255 2.78 17.86 1.33
C LEU A 255 3.67 19.00 0.85
N ALA A 256 4.99 18.91 1.04
CA ALA A 256 5.95 19.89 0.57
C ALA A 256 6.04 20.00 -0.97
N THR A 257 5.57 18.99 -1.71
CA THR A 257 5.44 19.08 -3.19
C THR A 257 4.25 19.92 -3.65
N GLY A 258 3.40 20.40 -2.72
CA GLY A 258 2.14 21.08 -3.02
C GLY A 258 0.93 20.16 -3.17
N PHE A 259 1.11 18.84 -3.11
CA PHE A 259 -0.02 17.90 -3.13
C PHE A 259 -0.88 18.05 -1.88
N LYS A 260 -2.19 18.21 -2.05
CA LYS A 260 -3.16 18.34 -0.95
C LYS A 260 -3.75 16.98 -0.59
N MET A 261 -3.26 16.38 0.49
CA MET A 261 -3.79 15.12 0.99
C MET A 261 -4.99 15.37 1.91
N ALA A 262 -6.07 14.61 1.72
CA ALA A 262 -7.26 14.73 2.56
C ALA A 262 -7.08 14.02 3.92
N LYS A 263 -7.83 14.49 4.94
CA LYS A 263 -7.84 13.87 6.27
C LYS A 263 -8.44 12.46 6.22
N VAL A 264 -7.80 11.51 6.93
CA VAL A 264 -8.20 10.10 6.94
C VAL A 264 -9.65 9.88 7.42
N LYS A 265 -10.10 10.59 8.46
CA LYS A 265 -11.49 10.48 8.97
C LYS A 265 -12.54 10.91 7.93
N LYS A 266 -12.22 11.92 7.09
CA LYS A 266 -13.08 12.31 5.96
C LYS A 266 -13.16 11.16 4.95
N ARG A 267 -12.02 10.60 4.54
CA ARG A 267 -11.98 9.53 3.53
C ARG A 267 -12.62 8.23 4.00
N VAL A 268 -12.52 7.91 5.29
CA VAL A 268 -13.27 6.79 5.87
C VAL A 268 -14.79 7.00 5.71
N LYS A 269 -15.30 8.19 6.03
CA LYS A 269 -16.72 8.50 5.83
C LYS A 269 -17.14 8.43 4.36
N ASP A 270 -16.30 8.96 3.45
CA ASP A 270 -16.54 8.91 2.00
C ASP A 270 -16.60 7.44 1.51
N ALA A 271 -15.61 6.62 1.93
CA ALA A 271 -15.56 5.20 1.58
C ALA A 271 -16.77 4.41 2.09
N LEU A 272 -17.18 4.65 3.34
CA LEU A 272 -18.37 4.01 3.92
C LEU A 272 -19.66 4.39 3.16
N LYS A 273 -19.84 5.67 2.82
CA LYS A 273 -20.98 6.12 2.01
C LYS A 273 -21.02 5.49 0.61
N THR A 274 -19.86 5.30 -0.01
CA THR A 274 -19.77 4.63 -1.31
C THR A 274 -20.10 3.15 -1.18
N LEU A 275 -19.58 2.49 -0.16
CA LEU A 275 -19.83 1.08 0.11
C LEU A 275 -21.33 0.80 0.35
N SER A 276 -22.04 1.68 1.08
CA SER A 276 -23.48 1.51 1.33
C SER A 276 -24.33 1.57 0.08
N ARG A 277 -23.89 2.29 -0.96
CA ARG A 277 -24.62 2.38 -2.25
C ARG A 277 -24.43 1.13 -3.12
N SER A 278 -23.41 0.31 -2.80
CA SER A 278 -23.10 -0.94 -3.51
C SER A 278 -23.59 -2.20 -2.77
N LEU A 279 -24.18 -2.03 -1.59
CA LEU A 279 -24.90 -3.10 -0.89
C LEU A 279 -26.34 -3.16 -1.43
N PRO A 280 -26.88 -4.36 -1.71
CA PRO A 280 -28.23 -4.54 -2.21
C PRO A 280 -29.28 -4.04 -1.21
#